data_39b21b368d6ab9c3f84963bda20777ae
#
_entry.id   39b21b368d6ab9c3f84963bda20777ae
#
_cell.length_a   1.000
_cell.length_b   1.000
_cell.length_c   1.000
_cell.angle_alpha   90.00
_cell.angle_beta   90.00
_cell.angle_gamma   90.00
#
_symmetry.space_group_name_H-M   'P 1'
#
loop_
_entity.id
_entity.type
_entity.pdbx_description
1 polymer ?
#
loop_
_entity_poly.entity_id
_entity_poly.type
_entity_poly.pdbx_seq_one_letter_code
_entity_poly.pdbx_strand_id
1 'polypeptide(L)'
;MEKRKISILGDSISTFAGYTPEEAVFYDSYVQWETGVKSVEDTWWMQVIKALDGELGTNHSLAGSMVSGNLSTSAMSYERIEKLGANGIPDIILISAGCNDWGFCVLPEEFEEAYRTMIHRIKEQYPHADICCATLPEGKQPQGETFFNIDSTISKRVYSDIIRENAQKAQVYIADLANAQEEYETVDGVHPNKAGMHTLARMWTREMKKFICK
;
A
#
# COMPACT_ATOMS: atom_id res chain seq x y z
N MET A 1 -7.48 -27.22 0.09
CA MET A 1 -7.08 -26.35 -1.03
C MET A 1 -5.81 -25.63 -0.60
N GLU A 2 -4.89 -25.42 -1.51
CA GLU A 2 -3.70 -24.62 -1.26
C GLU A 2 -4.15 -23.15 -1.01
N LYS A 3 -3.53 -22.47 -0.04
CA LYS A 3 -3.86 -21.08 0.27
C LYS A 3 -3.35 -20.16 -0.83
N ARG A 4 -4.10 -19.11 -1.13
CA ARG A 4 -3.65 -18.09 -2.10
C ARG A 4 -2.50 -17.29 -1.54
N LYS A 5 -1.44 -17.16 -2.32
CA LYS A 5 -0.25 -16.39 -1.99
C LYS A 5 -0.47 -14.91 -2.30
N ILE A 6 -0.33 -14.06 -1.28
CA ILE A 6 -0.62 -12.63 -1.35
C ILE A 6 0.67 -11.84 -1.16
N SER A 7 1.08 -11.09 -2.19
CA SER A 7 2.24 -10.19 -2.11
C SER A 7 1.80 -8.73 -2.00
N ILE A 8 2.65 -7.90 -1.39
CA ILE A 8 2.38 -6.50 -1.12
C ILE A 8 3.45 -5.62 -1.79
N LEU A 9 3.01 -4.60 -2.52
CA LEU A 9 3.82 -3.50 -3.01
C LEU A 9 3.35 -2.22 -2.34
N GLY A 10 4.17 -1.63 -1.47
CA GLY A 10 3.78 -0.49 -0.67
C GLY A 10 4.92 0.44 -0.29
N ASP A 11 4.58 1.40 0.55
CA ASP A 11 5.46 2.39 1.15
C ASP A 11 5.65 2.14 2.66
N SER A 12 5.99 3.20 3.42
CA SER A 12 6.23 3.14 4.88
C SER A 12 5.07 2.55 5.67
N ILE A 13 3.82 2.80 5.26
CA ILE A 13 2.59 2.33 5.96
C ILE A 13 2.51 0.80 5.96
N SER A 14 3.18 0.15 5.02
CA SER A 14 3.14 -1.30 4.83
C SER A 14 4.41 -2.02 5.27
N THR A 15 5.44 -1.29 5.79
CA THR A 15 6.68 -1.91 6.27
C THR A 15 6.51 -2.56 7.63
N PHE A 16 7.35 -3.55 7.95
CA PHE A 16 7.50 -4.12 9.30
C PHE A 16 8.82 -4.88 9.39
N ALA A 17 9.61 -4.63 10.44
CA ALA A 17 10.92 -5.24 10.62
C ALA A 17 10.87 -6.77 10.58
N GLY A 18 11.78 -7.38 9.84
CA GLY A 18 11.85 -8.83 9.60
C GLY A 18 10.89 -9.37 8.54
N TYR A 19 10.03 -8.53 7.94
CA TYR A 19 9.07 -8.91 6.89
C TYR A 19 9.17 -8.08 5.61
N THR A 20 9.90 -7.00 5.66
CA THR A 20 10.19 -6.11 4.52
C THR A 20 11.70 -5.88 4.41
N PRO A 21 12.21 -5.33 3.28
CA PRO A 21 13.63 -5.02 3.13
C PRO A 21 14.16 -4.16 4.29
N GLU A 22 15.26 -4.57 4.91
CA GLU A 22 15.78 -3.98 6.15
C GLU A 22 16.27 -2.53 5.97
N GLU A 23 16.71 -2.17 4.78
CA GLU A 23 17.26 -0.87 4.44
C GLU A 23 16.25 0.29 4.46
N ALA A 24 14.95 -0.03 4.46
CA ALA A 24 13.89 0.98 4.36
C ALA A 24 12.62 0.58 5.15
N VAL A 25 12.78 0.36 6.45
CA VAL A 25 11.69 0.00 7.37
C VAL A 25 11.28 1.20 8.20
N PHE A 26 9.98 1.51 8.24
CA PHE A 26 9.41 2.49 9.17
C PHE A 26 9.06 1.86 10.51
N TYR A 27 8.36 0.71 10.53
CA TYR A 27 8.00 0.01 11.76
C TYR A 27 9.16 -0.86 12.27
N ASP A 28 10.27 -0.20 12.65
CA ASP A 28 11.37 -0.79 13.39
C ASP A 28 11.02 -0.97 14.88
N SER A 29 11.93 -1.47 15.68
CA SER A 29 11.68 -1.75 17.10
C SER A 29 11.27 -0.51 17.92
N TYR A 30 11.76 0.67 17.56
CA TYR A 30 11.44 1.91 18.25
C TYR A 30 10.03 2.39 17.87
N VAL A 31 9.74 2.48 16.58
CA VAL A 31 8.42 2.89 16.07
C VAL A 31 7.32 1.90 16.46
N GLN A 32 7.63 0.60 16.50
CA GLN A 32 6.70 -0.43 17.01
C GLN A 32 6.27 -0.15 18.44
N TRP A 33 7.20 0.34 19.28
CA TRP A 33 6.88 0.69 20.66
C TRP A 33 5.97 1.93 20.74
N GLU A 34 6.26 2.98 19.97
CA GLU A 34 5.49 4.23 19.95
C GLU A 34 4.07 4.05 19.37
N THR A 35 3.96 3.32 18.28
CA THR A 35 2.70 3.12 17.57
C THR A 35 1.82 2.02 18.17
N GLY A 36 2.39 1.16 19.01
CA GLY A 36 1.73 -0.05 19.53
C GLY A 36 1.60 -1.18 18.50
N VAL A 37 2.15 -1.04 17.28
CA VAL A 37 2.20 -2.09 16.24
C VAL A 37 3.39 -3.00 16.55
N LYS A 38 3.21 -3.93 17.49
CA LYS A 38 4.30 -4.73 18.09
C LYS A 38 4.49 -6.10 17.45
N SER A 39 3.56 -6.54 16.65
CA SER A 39 3.58 -7.82 15.97
C SER A 39 3.19 -7.64 14.51
N VAL A 40 3.72 -8.49 13.65
CA VAL A 40 3.27 -8.56 12.24
C VAL A 40 1.76 -8.76 12.12
N GLU A 41 1.17 -9.43 13.13
CA GLU A 41 -0.27 -9.63 13.25
C GLU A 41 -1.07 -8.34 13.43
N ASP A 42 -0.41 -7.28 13.91
CA ASP A 42 -1.01 -5.95 14.07
C ASP A 42 -1.03 -5.15 12.76
N THR A 43 -0.25 -5.55 11.74
CA THR A 43 -0.20 -4.85 10.46
C THR A 43 -1.49 -5.01 9.66
N TRP A 44 -1.86 -3.98 8.89
CA TRP A 44 -3.07 -4.02 8.06
C TRP A 44 -3.06 -5.19 7.07
N TRP A 45 -1.92 -5.43 6.43
CA TRP A 45 -1.79 -6.44 5.38
C TRP A 45 -1.83 -7.88 5.91
N MET A 46 -1.23 -8.18 7.08
CA MET A 46 -1.33 -9.51 7.68
C MET A 46 -2.76 -9.82 8.12
N GLN A 47 -3.49 -8.83 8.65
CA GLN A 47 -4.90 -8.97 8.98
C GLN A 47 -5.76 -9.23 7.74
N VAL A 48 -5.48 -8.54 6.62
CA VAL A 48 -6.15 -8.79 5.33
C VAL A 48 -5.86 -10.18 4.81
N ILE A 49 -4.58 -10.60 4.80
CA ILE A 49 -4.18 -11.95 4.37
C ILE A 49 -4.96 -13.03 5.15
N LYS A 50 -5.05 -12.90 6.48
CA LYS A 50 -5.81 -13.82 7.32
C LYS A 50 -7.32 -13.78 7.04
N ALA A 51 -7.88 -12.59 6.84
CA ALA A 51 -9.30 -12.43 6.54
C ALA A 51 -9.72 -13.04 5.19
N LEU A 52 -8.74 -13.22 4.29
CA LEU A 52 -8.90 -13.84 2.97
C LEU A 52 -8.50 -15.33 2.95
N ASP A 53 -8.18 -15.91 4.11
CA ASP A 53 -7.63 -17.27 4.24
C ASP A 53 -6.43 -17.52 3.31
N GLY A 54 -5.59 -16.49 3.13
CA GLY A 54 -4.39 -16.51 2.31
C GLY A 54 -3.12 -16.83 3.10
N GLU A 55 -2.00 -16.83 2.42
CA GLU A 55 -0.66 -16.85 2.99
C GLU A 55 0.17 -15.69 2.46
N LEU A 56 1.15 -15.25 3.24
CA LEU A 56 2.07 -14.19 2.81
C LEU A 56 3.00 -14.72 1.72
N GLY A 57 2.97 -14.07 0.56
CA GLY A 57 4.00 -14.15 -0.46
C GLY A 57 5.20 -13.29 -0.06
N THR A 58 5.42 -12.20 -0.76
CA THR A 58 6.48 -11.22 -0.44
C THR A 58 5.86 -9.87 -0.11
N ASN A 59 6.26 -9.27 1.00
CA ASN A 59 6.01 -7.85 1.23
C ASN A 59 7.26 -7.06 0.83
N HIS A 60 7.22 -6.40 -0.34
CA HIS A 60 8.30 -5.55 -0.82
C HIS A 60 7.92 -4.07 -0.69
N SER A 61 7.51 -3.66 0.52
CA SER A 61 7.26 -2.25 0.87
C SER A 61 8.54 -1.58 1.36
N LEU A 62 8.75 -0.33 0.94
CA LEU A 62 9.92 0.48 1.30
C LEU A 62 9.47 1.83 1.85
N ALA A 63 9.96 2.20 3.03
CA ALA A 63 9.69 3.51 3.61
C ALA A 63 10.19 4.64 2.70
N GLY A 64 9.37 5.68 2.53
CA GLY A 64 9.68 6.84 1.68
C GLY A 64 9.60 6.58 0.18
N SER A 65 9.27 5.36 -0.27
CA SER A 65 9.21 5.09 -1.70
C SER A 65 8.00 5.73 -2.37
N MET A 66 8.23 6.29 -3.56
CA MET A 66 7.19 6.80 -4.47
C MET A 66 6.84 5.75 -5.53
N VAL A 67 5.74 5.94 -6.20
CA VAL A 67 5.42 5.19 -7.43
C VAL A 67 6.29 5.73 -8.57
N SER A 68 6.37 7.05 -8.67
CA SER A 68 7.13 7.79 -9.68
C SER A 68 8.65 7.74 -9.47
N GLY A 69 9.38 8.37 -10.40
CA GLY A 69 10.85 8.47 -10.37
C GLY A 69 11.55 7.28 -11.02
N ASN A 70 12.86 7.45 -11.26
CA ASN A 70 13.70 6.49 -11.99
C ASN A 70 14.65 5.70 -11.07
N LEU A 71 14.35 5.63 -9.78
CA LEU A 71 15.16 4.89 -8.81
C LEU A 71 14.72 3.41 -8.76
N SER A 72 15.65 2.52 -8.43
CA SER A 72 15.33 1.11 -8.15
C SER A 72 14.36 0.93 -6.98
N THR A 73 14.23 1.95 -6.13
CA THR A 73 13.27 2.01 -5.01
C THR A 73 11.87 2.47 -5.42
N SER A 74 11.67 2.99 -6.64
CA SER A 74 10.34 3.38 -7.13
C SER A 74 9.44 2.15 -7.29
N ALA A 75 8.16 2.26 -6.92
CA ALA A 75 7.23 1.13 -7.01
C ALA A 75 7.05 0.62 -8.45
N MET A 76 7.25 1.49 -9.44
CA MET A 76 7.19 1.08 -10.85
C MET A 76 8.48 0.41 -11.35
N SER A 77 9.57 0.32 -10.56
CA SER A 77 10.83 -0.27 -11.02
C SER A 77 10.71 -1.78 -11.24
N TYR A 78 11.45 -2.31 -12.19
CA TYR A 78 11.52 -3.76 -12.43
C TYR A 78 12.08 -4.50 -11.23
N GLU A 79 13.06 -3.91 -10.54
CA GLU A 79 13.71 -4.49 -9.36
C GLU A 79 12.71 -4.76 -8.24
N ARG A 80 11.78 -3.85 -7.99
CA ARG A 80 10.76 -4.03 -6.96
C ARG A 80 9.67 -5.00 -7.40
N ILE A 81 9.25 -4.91 -8.64
CA ILE A 81 8.20 -5.77 -9.20
C ILE A 81 8.67 -7.23 -9.22
N GLU A 82 9.89 -7.51 -9.66
CA GLU A 82 10.46 -8.86 -9.66
C GLU A 82 10.48 -9.48 -8.25
N LYS A 83 10.78 -8.68 -7.22
CA LYS A 83 10.83 -9.15 -5.82
C LYS A 83 9.48 -9.60 -5.27
N LEU A 84 8.37 -9.21 -5.86
CA LEU A 84 7.04 -9.67 -5.41
C LEU A 84 6.87 -11.18 -5.51
N GLY A 85 7.66 -11.85 -6.35
CA GLY A 85 7.68 -13.29 -6.50
C GLY A 85 8.80 -14.00 -5.72
N ALA A 86 9.55 -13.32 -4.87
CA ALA A 86 10.71 -13.91 -4.18
C ALA A 86 10.36 -15.12 -3.31
N ASN A 87 9.17 -15.17 -2.72
CA ASN A 87 8.66 -16.29 -1.94
C ASN A 87 7.63 -17.15 -2.71
N GLY A 88 7.74 -17.16 -4.04
CA GLY A 88 6.86 -17.87 -4.97
C GLY A 88 5.89 -16.91 -5.69
N ILE A 89 5.40 -17.37 -6.84
CA ILE A 89 4.51 -16.58 -7.70
C ILE A 89 3.26 -16.18 -6.92
N PRO A 90 2.91 -14.87 -6.84
CA PRO A 90 1.73 -14.43 -6.13
C PRO A 90 0.45 -14.75 -6.91
N ASP A 91 -0.61 -15.15 -6.20
CA ASP A 91 -1.97 -15.23 -6.73
C ASP A 91 -2.69 -13.88 -6.65
N ILE A 92 -2.30 -13.07 -5.66
CA ILE A 92 -2.86 -11.73 -5.43
C ILE A 92 -1.72 -10.76 -5.14
N ILE A 93 -1.79 -9.56 -5.72
CA ILE A 93 -0.88 -8.45 -5.43
C ILE A 93 -1.69 -7.27 -4.91
N LEU A 94 -1.43 -6.85 -3.66
CA LEU A 94 -2.01 -5.66 -3.06
C LEU A 94 -1.06 -4.49 -3.23
N ILE A 95 -1.54 -3.40 -3.84
CA ILE A 95 -0.76 -2.18 -4.07
C ILE A 95 -1.27 -1.08 -3.15
N SER A 96 -0.42 -0.63 -2.22
CA SER A 96 -0.68 0.47 -1.27
C SER A 96 0.45 1.48 -1.38
N ALA A 97 0.44 2.28 -2.45
CA ALA A 97 1.50 3.23 -2.80
C ALA A 97 0.93 4.48 -3.47
N GLY A 98 1.63 5.62 -3.34
CA GLY A 98 1.27 6.91 -3.90
C GLY A 98 1.11 8.01 -2.84
N CYS A 99 1.15 7.67 -1.55
CA CYS A 99 1.09 8.66 -0.47
C CYS A 99 2.33 9.58 -0.48
N ASN A 100 3.50 9.04 -0.79
CA ASN A 100 4.72 9.84 -0.92
C ASN A 100 4.70 10.71 -2.18
N ASP A 101 4.17 10.23 -3.30
CA ASP A 101 4.01 11.05 -4.51
C ASP A 101 3.12 12.28 -4.22
N TRP A 102 2.00 12.09 -3.53
CA TRP A 102 1.18 13.19 -3.04
C TRP A 102 1.94 14.09 -2.07
N GLY A 103 2.61 13.52 -1.07
CA GLY A 103 3.33 14.27 -0.02
C GLY A 103 4.50 15.10 -0.54
N PHE A 104 5.19 14.63 -1.58
CA PHE A 104 6.28 15.33 -2.26
C PHE A 104 5.82 16.18 -3.45
N CYS A 105 4.52 16.37 -3.63
CA CYS A 105 3.93 17.19 -4.68
C CYS A 105 4.37 16.78 -6.10
N VAL A 106 4.54 15.47 -6.36
CA VAL A 106 4.77 14.97 -7.71
C VAL A 106 3.63 15.41 -8.61
N LEU A 107 3.92 15.90 -9.81
CA LEU A 107 2.88 16.36 -10.71
C LEU A 107 1.88 15.24 -11.05
N PRO A 108 0.58 15.51 -11.09
CA PRO A 108 -0.45 14.52 -11.40
C PRO A 108 -0.18 13.71 -12.68
N GLU A 109 0.33 14.37 -13.71
CA GLU A 109 0.63 13.76 -15.01
C GLU A 109 1.82 12.78 -14.88
N GLU A 110 2.83 13.12 -14.10
CA GLU A 110 3.97 12.24 -13.82
C GLU A 110 3.55 11.03 -13.01
N PHE A 111 2.71 11.24 -11.99
CA PHE A 111 2.15 10.16 -11.18
C PHE A 111 1.27 9.24 -12.02
N GLU A 112 0.40 9.77 -12.90
CA GLU A 112 -0.45 8.98 -13.80
C GLU A 112 0.38 8.05 -14.68
N GLU A 113 1.42 8.58 -15.33
CA GLU A 113 2.32 7.82 -16.20
C GLU A 113 3.04 6.71 -15.42
N ALA A 114 3.57 7.05 -14.23
CA ALA A 114 4.27 6.10 -13.37
C ALA A 114 3.34 4.98 -12.87
N TYR A 115 2.13 5.35 -12.45
CA TYR A 115 1.14 4.38 -11.96
C TYR A 115 0.69 3.42 -13.07
N ARG A 116 0.45 3.94 -14.26
CA ARG A 116 0.15 3.15 -15.46
C ARG A 116 1.28 2.18 -15.79
N THR A 117 2.51 2.67 -15.78
CA THR A 117 3.72 1.86 -16.03
C THR A 117 3.87 0.75 -15.01
N MET A 118 3.66 1.05 -13.72
CA MET A 118 3.71 0.06 -12.65
C MET A 118 2.71 -1.09 -12.88
N ILE A 119 1.44 -0.78 -13.12
CA ILE A 119 0.43 -1.82 -13.37
C ILE A 119 0.79 -2.65 -14.60
N HIS A 120 1.24 -2.01 -15.67
CA HIS A 120 1.63 -2.71 -16.90
C HIS A 120 2.74 -3.71 -16.64
N ARG A 121 3.83 -3.32 -15.99
CA ARG A 121 4.96 -4.18 -15.64
C ARG A 121 4.56 -5.33 -14.70
N ILE A 122 3.68 -5.06 -13.73
CA ILE A 122 3.17 -6.13 -12.85
C ILE A 122 2.36 -7.16 -13.66
N LYS A 123 1.51 -6.73 -14.59
CA LYS A 123 0.74 -7.64 -15.45
C LYS A 123 1.63 -8.45 -16.39
N GLU A 124 2.70 -7.87 -16.89
CA GLU A 124 3.69 -8.60 -17.70
C GLU A 124 4.42 -9.67 -16.88
N GLN A 125 4.84 -9.33 -15.67
CA GLN A 125 5.60 -10.22 -14.80
C GLN A 125 4.73 -11.31 -14.15
N TYR A 126 3.47 -10.98 -13.80
CA TYR A 126 2.53 -11.85 -13.10
C TYR A 126 1.17 -11.89 -13.81
N PRO A 127 1.09 -12.49 -15.03
CA PRO A 127 -0.11 -12.39 -15.86
C PRO A 127 -1.34 -13.11 -15.29
N HIS A 128 -1.17 -13.94 -14.26
CA HIS A 128 -2.25 -14.69 -13.63
C HIS A 128 -2.60 -14.18 -12.24
N ALA A 129 -1.90 -13.15 -11.72
CA ALA A 129 -2.17 -12.58 -10.43
C ALA A 129 -3.37 -11.62 -10.49
N ASP A 130 -4.23 -11.71 -9.48
CA ASP A 130 -5.24 -10.69 -9.21
C ASP A 130 -4.55 -9.45 -8.63
N ILE A 131 -4.57 -8.34 -9.34
CA ILE A 131 -3.96 -7.07 -8.90
C ILE A 131 -5.04 -6.20 -8.29
N CYS A 132 -4.82 -5.67 -7.07
CA CYS A 132 -5.72 -4.75 -6.40
C CYS A 132 -4.99 -3.48 -5.97
N CYS A 133 -5.42 -2.33 -6.53
CA CYS A 133 -4.87 -1.01 -6.26
C CYS A 133 -5.70 -0.30 -5.20
N ALA A 134 -5.07 0.18 -4.11
CA ALA A 134 -5.75 1.03 -3.14
C ALA A 134 -5.72 2.50 -3.54
N THR A 135 -6.84 3.19 -3.38
CA THR A 135 -6.85 4.65 -3.32
C THR A 135 -6.32 5.12 -1.97
N LEU A 136 -5.91 6.40 -1.87
CA LEU A 136 -5.23 6.97 -0.70
C LEU A 136 -6.25 7.36 0.39
N PRO A 137 -6.34 6.62 1.49
CA PRO A 137 -7.28 6.93 2.58
C PRO A 137 -6.81 8.15 3.39
N GLU A 138 -7.74 8.74 4.14
CA GLU A 138 -7.42 9.85 5.03
C GLU A 138 -6.98 9.35 6.40
N GLY A 139 -5.78 9.80 6.81
CA GLY A 139 -5.26 9.61 8.16
C GLY A 139 -5.80 10.71 9.08
N LYS A 140 -6.29 10.30 10.24
CA LYS A 140 -6.73 11.24 11.29
C LYS A 140 -5.53 11.97 11.87
N GLN A 141 -5.56 13.31 11.83
CA GLN A 141 -4.52 14.10 12.46
C GLN A 141 -4.51 13.86 13.98
N PRO A 142 -3.35 13.54 14.58
CA PRO A 142 -3.25 13.44 16.02
C PRO A 142 -3.51 14.81 16.66
N GLN A 143 -3.96 14.81 17.93
CA GLN A 143 -4.09 16.07 18.68
C GLN A 143 -2.67 16.52 19.07
N GLY A 144 -2.23 17.65 18.54
CA GLY A 144 -0.92 18.24 18.82
C GLY A 144 -0.13 18.59 17.55
N GLU A 145 1.12 19.02 17.74
CA GLU A 145 2.02 19.29 16.63
C GLU A 145 2.43 17.98 15.95
N THR A 146 2.24 17.90 14.65
CA THR A 146 2.66 16.72 13.85
C THR A 146 4.03 16.95 13.28
N PHE A 147 4.89 15.92 13.29
CA PHE A 147 6.22 15.95 12.70
C PHE A 147 6.20 16.05 11.16
N PHE A 148 5.08 15.70 10.53
CA PHE A 148 4.89 15.76 9.09
C PHE A 148 3.77 16.74 8.75
N ASN A 149 4.11 18.02 8.60
CA ASN A 149 3.28 18.96 7.85
C ASN A 149 3.44 18.63 6.36
N ILE A 150 2.59 17.76 5.85
CA ILE A 150 2.48 17.57 4.42
C ILE A 150 1.68 18.75 3.88
N ASP A 151 2.41 19.77 3.43
CA ASP A 151 1.82 20.95 2.76
C ASP A 151 1.73 20.70 1.25
N SER A 152 1.01 19.64 0.89
CA SER A 152 0.73 19.39 -0.51
C SER A 152 -0.35 20.38 -0.99
N THR A 153 0.02 21.18 -1.99
CA THR A 153 -0.93 22.12 -2.65
C THR A 153 -1.94 21.37 -3.53
N ILE A 154 -1.72 20.09 -3.80
CA ILE A 154 -2.59 19.23 -4.61
C ILE A 154 -3.38 18.31 -3.68
N SER A 155 -4.70 18.28 -3.84
CA SER A 155 -5.55 17.39 -3.04
C SER A 155 -5.19 15.92 -3.25
N LYS A 156 -5.09 15.15 -2.16
CA LYS A 156 -4.92 13.68 -2.18
C LYS A 156 -5.98 12.97 -3.04
N ARG A 157 -7.15 13.57 -3.16
CA ARG A 157 -8.23 13.08 -4.01
C ARG A 157 -7.82 12.99 -5.49
N VAL A 158 -7.02 13.93 -6.00
CA VAL A 158 -6.52 13.91 -7.38
C VAL A 158 -5.74 12.63 -7.65
N TYR A 159 -4.83 12.26 -6.74
CA TYR A 159 -4.07 11.02 -6.86
C TYR A 159 -4.96 9.78 -6.74
N SER A 160 -5.95 9.81 -5.86
CA SER A 160 -6.93 8.72 -5.75
C SER A 160 -7.77 8.56 -7.02
N ASP A 161 -8.15 9.65 -7.69
CA ASP A 161 -8.86 9.60 -8.97
C ASP A 161 -7.97 9.02 -10.07
N ILE A 162 -6.70 9.40 -10.14
CA ILE A 162 -5.70 8.83 -11.05
C ILE A 162 -5.56 7.32 -10.83
N ILE A 163 -5.47 6.86 -9.58
CA ILE A 163 -5.42 5.43 -9.25
C ILE A 163 -6.65 4.70 -9.78
N ARG A 164 -7.86 5.23 -9.55
CA ARG A 164 -9.12 4.64 -10.05
C ARG A 164 -9.13 4.51 -11.57
N GLU A 165 -8.78 5.60 -12.25
CA GLU A 165 -8.77 5.62 -13.72
C GLU A 165 -7.78 4.61 -14.30
N ASN A 166 -6.55 4.56 -13.77
CA ASN A 166 -5.53 3.62 -14.24
C ASN A 166 -5.93 2.16 -13.96
N ALA A 167 -6.46 1.88 -12.77
CA ALA A 167 -6.94 0.54 -12.43
C ALA A 167 -8.10 0.11 -13.34
N GLN A 168 -9.03 1.01 -13.64
CA GLN A 168 -10.16 0.76 -14.54
C GLN A 168 -9.67 0.51 -15.98
N LYS A 169 -8.80 1.38 -16.51
CA LYS A 169 -8.21 1.23 -17.86
C LYS A 169 -7.44 -0.10 -17.99
N ALA A 170 -6.73 -0.50 -16.94
CA ALA A 170 -5.98 -1.76 -16.90
C ALA A 170 -6.81 -3.00 -16.57
N GLN A 171 -8.09 -2.84 -16.23
CA GLN A 171 -8.99 -3.92 -15.80
C GLN A 171 -8.44 -4.71 -14.59
N VAL A 172 -7.94 -3.99 -13.58
CA VAL A 172 -7.52 -4.54 -12.30
C VAL A 172 -8.47 -4.07 -11.19
N TYR A 173 -8.44 -4.72 -10.03
CA TYR A 173 -9.34 -4.41 -8.92
C TYR A 173 -8.95 -3.11 -8.22
N ILE A 174 -9.94 -2.46 -7.62
CA ILE A 174 -9.78 -1.23 -6.84
C ILE A 174 -10.28 -1.46 -5.42
N ALA A 175 -9.41 -1.27 -4.44
CA ALA A 175 -9.80 -1.07 -3.05
C ALA A 175 -10.00 0.43 -2.82
N ASP A 176 -11.24 0.90 -2.91
CA ASP A 176 -11.54 2.34 -2.84
C ASP A 176 -11.57 2.86 -1.41
N LEU A 177 -10.41 2.91 -0.78
CA LEU A 177 -10.25 3.31 0.62
C LEU A 177 -10.53 4.80 0.84
N ALA A 178 -10.26 5.66 -0.15
CA ALA A 178 -10.54 7.09 -0.07
C ALA A 178 -12.03 7.41 0.07
N ASN A 179 -12.90 6.53 -0.43
CA ASN A 179 -14.36 6.67 -0.33
C ASN A 179 -14.96 5.92 0.88
N ALA A 180 -14.12 5.38 1.76
CA ALA A 180 -14.59 4.61 2.91
C ALA A 180 -15.38 5.45 3.94
N GLN A 181 -15.33 6.78 3.86
CA GLN A 181 -15.91 7.73 4.83
C GLN A 181 -15.46 7.45 6.27
N GLU A 182 -14.25 6.94 6.42
CA GLU A 182 -13.66 6.55 7.68
C GLU A 182 -12.17 6.96 7.66
N GLU A 183 -11.73 7.65 8.70
CA GLU A 183 -10.33 8.01 8.91
C GLU A 183 -9.65 6.95 9.78
N TYR A 184 -8.40 6.62 9.50
CA TYR A 184 -7.61 5.73 10.35
C TYR A 184 -6.74 6.55 11.32
N GLU A 185 -6.60 6.08 12.55
CA GLU A 185 -5.77 6.74 13.55
C GLU A 185 -4.28 6.68 13.18
N THR A 186 -3.59 7.81 13.36
CA THR A 186 -2.17 7.95 13.04
C THR A 186 -1.37 8.52 14.20
N VAL A 187 -0.05 8.42 14.11
CA VAL A 187 0.88 9.08 15.04
C VAL A 187 1.35 10.44 14.52
N ASP A 188 1.21 10.72 13.21
CA ASP A 188 1.77 11.91 12.55
C ASP A 188 0.91 12.44 11.40
N GLY A 189 -0.31 11.95 11.24
CA GLY A 189 -1.22 12.29 10.14
C GLY A 189 -1.13 11.35 8.93
N VAL A 190 -0.11 10.46 8.90
CA VAL A 190 0.15 9.52 7.81
C VAL A 190 0.28 8.09 8.32
N HIS A 191 1.17 7.86 9.28
CA HIS A 191 1.52 6.52 9.74
C HIS A 191 0.55 6.01 10.80
N PRO A 192 -0.14 4.88 10.54
CA PRO A 192 -1.11 4.33 11.46
C PRO A 192 -0.47 3.84 12.77
N ASN A 193 -1.16 4.11 13.89
CA ASN A 193 -0.96 3.37 15.12
C ASN A 193 -1.69 2.02 15.02
N LYS A 194 -1.65 1.22 16.10
CA LYS A 194 -2.32 -0.09 16.12
C LYS A 194 -3.80 -0.04 15.77
N ALA A 195 -4.55 0.96 16.28
CA ALA A 195 -5.96 1.12 15.95
C ALA A 195 -6.18 1.51 14.48
N GLY A 196 -5.29 2.37 13.94
CA GLY A 196 -5.28 2.74 12.53
C GLY A 196 -5.01 1.55 11.62
N MET A 197 -4.07 0.66 11.99
CA MET A 197 -3.81 -0.58 11.25
C MET A 197 -5.06 -1.48 11.18
N HIS A 198 -5.80 -1.62 12.29
CA HIS A 198 -7.08 -2.35 12.30
C HIS A 198 -8.14 -1.71 11.41
N THR A 199 -8.20 -0.38 11.40
CA THR A 199 -9.14 0.36 10.54
C THR A 199 -8.81 0.13 9.07
N LEU A 200 -7.54 0.30 8.68
CA LEU A 200 -7.08 0.01 7.31
C LEU A 200 -7.39 -1.45 6.90
N ALA A 201 -7.12 -2.42 7.78
CA ALA A 201 -7.41 -3.82 7.51
C ALA A 201 -8.90 -4.07 7.26
N ARG A 202 -9.80 -3.44 8.03
CA ARG A 202 -11.25 -3.52 7.80
C ARG A 202 -11.66 -2.93 6.46
N MET A 203 -11.11 -1.74 6.13
CA MET A 203 -11.39 -1.07 4.86
C MET A 203 -10.96 -1.95 3.68
N TRP A 204 -9.73 -2.42 3.68
CA TRP A 204 -9.19 -3.33 2.68
C TRP A 204 -10.02 -4.61 2.56
N THR A 205 -10.29 -5.29 3.69
CA THR A 205 -11.06 -6.54 3.70
C THR A 205 -12.46 -6.36 3.12
N ARG A 206 -13.12 -5.25 3.43
CA ARG A 206 -14.44 -4.91 2.86
C ARG A 206 -14.36 -4.77 1.34
N GLU A 207 -13.37 -4.06 0.84
CA GLU A 207 -13.20 -3.88 -0.61
C GLU A 207 -12.83 -5.20 -1.30
N MET A 208 -11.87 -5.95 -0.75
CA MET A 208 -11.44 -7.24 -1.32
C MET A 208 -12.57 -8.27 -1.41
N LYS A 209 -13.45 -8.34 -0.42
CA LYS A 209 -14.61 -9.27 -0.44
C LYS A 209 -15.57 -9.02 -1.59
N LYS A 210 -15.62 -7.82 -2.16
CA LYS A 210 -16.45 -7.52 -3.34
C LYS A 210 -15.99 -8.29 -4.59
N PHE A 211 -14.72 -8.69 -4.64
CA PHE A 211 -14.09 -9.32 -5.81
C PHE A 211 -13.81 -10.80 -5.62
N ILE A 212 -13.40 -11.20 -4.42
CA ILE A 212 -12.93 -12.56 -4.13
C ILE A 212 -14.09 -13.54 -3.87
N CYS A 213 -15.25 -13.04 -3.46
CA CYS A 213 -16.45 -13.85 -3.20
C CYS A 213 -17.37 -14.02 -4.43
N LYS A 214 -16.86 -13.73 -5.62
CA LYS A 214 -17.56 -14.01 -6.89
C LYS A 214 -16.96 -15.28 -7.51
#